data_575d41c314a98736a0a1e24d306003cc
#
_entry.id   575d41c314a98736a0a1e24d306003cc
#
_cell.length_a   1.000
_cell.length_b   1.000
_cell.length_c   1.000
_cell.angle_alpha   90.00
_cell.angle_beta   90.00
_cell.angle_gamma   90.00
#
_symmetry.space_group_name_H-M   'P 1'
#
loop_
_entity.id
_entity.type
_entity.pdbx_description
1 polymer ?
#
loop_
_entity_poly.entity_id
_entity_poly.type
_entity_poly.pdbx_seq_one_letter_code
_entity_poly.pdbx_strand_id
1 'polypeptide(L)'
;RYVIEDRCVGCNACVEACVFKEGKFADEFNYGLAKRKPVYMPFPQATPSVVLIDPATCLHFKTGKCKQACKAACERDAIDFDQRDELVEIEVGAIVVATGFQPFDAERVPEYGYGQYPGVYTSLEVERLVNASGPTGGEITLRDGRVPKAVGIIHCVGSRDHATNKYCSRVCCMYSLKLAHLVKERTGAEIYNFYIDMRTPGKGYEEFYDKLLEEGVHFIRGRAAEVTDWTMTPDEEGKLVIRAEDTLIGAVRRIPVDMVVLSVG
;
A
#
# COMPACT_ATOMS: atom_id res chain seq x y z
N ARG A 1 -6.35 20.93 -11.98
CA ARG A 1 -7.35 20.31 -11.04
C ARG A 1 -8.78 20.38 -11.58
N TYR A 2 -9.09 21.39 -12.39
CA TYR A 2 -10.45 21.74 -12.87
C TYR A 2 -11.43 22.07 -11.74
N VAL A 3 -10.89 22.42 -10.58
CA VAL A 3 -11.63 22.86 -9.39
C VAL A 3 -10.90 24.07 -8.80
N ILE A 4 -11.64 25.15 -8.63
CA ILE A 4 -11.15 26.43 -8.05
C ILE A 4 -10.99 26.21 -6.55
N GLU A 5 -9.74 26.23 -6.08
CA GLU A 5 -9.37 25.89 -4.72
C GLU A 5 -10.08 26.76 -3.68
N ASP A 6 -10.06 28.08 -3.87
CA ASP A 6 -10.65 29.05 -2.93
C ASP A 6 -12.19 28.95 -2.79
N ARG A 7 -12.85 28.28 -3.74
CA ARG A 7 -14.29 28.07 -3.71
C ARG A 7 -14.68 26.70 -3.19
N CYS A 8 -13.81 25.70 -3.32
CA CYS A 8 -14.09 24.32 -2.92
C CYS A 8 -14.01 24.17 -1.39
N VAL A 9 -15.05 23.60 -0.81
CA VAL A 9 -15.12 23.29 0.63
C VAL A 9 -15.02 21.78 0.94
N GLY A 10 -14.69 20.95 -0.04
CA GLY A 10 -14.52 19.51 0.14
C GLY A 10 -15.80 18.73 0.49
N CYS A 11 -16.98 19.25 0.18
CA CYS A 11 -18.27 18.64 0.56
C CYS A 11 -18.64 17.35 -0.20
N ASN A 12 -17.87 16.97 -1.23
CA ASN A 12 -18.07 15.78 -2.07
C ASN A 12 -19.39 15.70 -2.87
N ALA A 13 -20.27 16.72 -2.87
CA ALA A 13 -21.51 16.70 -3.66
C ALA A 13 -21.28 16.43 -5.16
N CYS A 14 -20.19 16.96 -5.72
CA CYS A 14 -19.78 16.70 -7.10
C CYS A 14 -19.31 15.24 -7.33
N VAL A 15 -18.73 14.58 -6.32
CA VAL A 15 -18.32 13.18 -6.38
C VAL A 15 -19.58 12.30 -6.43
N GLU A 16 -20.58 12.60 -5.61
CA GLU A 16 -21.85 11.89 -5.58
C GLU A 16 -22.64 12.07 -6.88
N ALA A 17 -22.69 13.29 -7.39
CA ALA A 17 -23.41 13.63 -8.62
C ALA A 17 -22.76 13.11 -9.91
N CYS A 18 -21.53 12.61 -9.86
CA CYS A 18 -20.85 12.06 -11.04
C CYS A 18 -21.67 10.93 -11.68
N VAL A 19 -21.70 10.91 -13.04
CA VAL A 19 -22.42 9.88 -13.81
C VAL A 19 -21.98 8.45 -13.53
N PHE A 20 -20.77 8.27 -13.06
CA PHE A 20 -20.31 7.01 -12.51
C PHE A 20 -20.87 6.84 -11.10
N LYS A 21 -21.87 5.97 -10.94
CA LYS A 21 -22.52 5.73 -9.63
C LYS A 21 -21.55 5.17 -8.61
N GLU A 22 -20.65 4.28 -9.06
CA GLU A 22 -19.63 3.63 -8.23
C GLU A 22 -18.23 3.96 -8.73
N GLY A 23 -17.23 3.71 -7.91
CA GLY A 23 -15.83 3.77 -8.30
C GLY A 23 -15.54 2.77 -9.42
N LYS A 24 -14.87 3.21 -10.49
CA LYS A 24 -14.56 2.38 -11.66
C LYS A 24 -13.06 2.29 -11.94
N PHE A 25 -12.32 3.32 -11.55
CA PHE A 25 -10.89 3.45 -11.82
C PHE A 25 -10.10 3.14 -10.55
N ALA A 26 -8.90 2.60 -10.71
CA ALA A 26 -8.04 2.33 -9.58
C ALA A 26 -7.82 3.60 -8.74
N ASP A 27 -7.86 3.47 -7.44
CA ASP A 27 -7.48 4.52 -6.50
C ASP A 27 -5.98 4.41 -6.25
N GLU A 28 -5.22 5.30 -6.84
CA GLU A 28 -3.75 5.29 -6.78
C GLU A 28 -3.23 5.51 -5.36
N PHE A 29 -3.92 6.34 -4.57
CA PHE A 29 -3.54 6.56 -3.17
C PHE A 29 -3.66 5.30 -2.31
N ASN A 30 -4.61 4.45 -2.64
CA ASN A 30 -4.81 3.15 -2.00
C ASN A 30 -4.17 1.98 -2.77
N TYR A 31 -3.19 2.24 -3.64
CA TYR A 31 -2.47 1.22 -4.43
C TYR A 31 -3.40 0.29 -5.21
N GLY A 32 -4.54 0.78 -5.68
CA GLY A 32 -5.52 0.00 -6.43
C GLY A 32 -6.40 -0.94 -5.58
N LEU A 33 -6.22 -0.98 -4.27
CA LEU A 33 -7.08 -1.76 -3.34
C LEU A 33 -8.52 -1.24 -3.29
N ALA A 34 -8.74 0.02 -3.63
CA ALA A 34 -10.06 0.62 -3.80
C ALA A 34 -10.23 1.15 -5.23
N LYS A 35 -11.46 1.51 -5.56
CA LYS A 35 -11.79 2.16 -6.83
C LYS A 35 -12.34 3.55 -6.58
N ARG A 36 -11.95 4.51 -7.43
CA ARG A 36 -12.41 5.89 -7.41
C ARG A 36 -13.22 6.28 -8.65
N LYS A 37 -13.97 7.38 -8.54
CA LYS A 37 -14.63 8.05 -9.66
C LYS A 37 -13.63 8.99 -10.36
N PRO A 38 -13.94 9.51 -11.57
CA PRO A 38 -13.14 10.57 -12.20
C PRO A 38 -13.09 11.87 -11.39
N VAL A 39 -14.13 12.14 -10.61
CA VAL A 39 -14.21 13.24 -9.63
C VAL A 39 -14.01 12.59 -8.26
N TYR A 40 -13.01 13.00 -7.53
CA TYR A 40 -12.65 12.33 -6.27
C TYR A 40 -11.88 13.25 -5.31
N MET A 41 -11.94 12.95 -4.04
CA MET A 41 -11.03 13.47 -3.04
C MET A 41 -9.79 12.58 -3.01
N PRO A 42 -8.56 13.11 -3.12
CA PRO A 42 -7.35 12.28 -3.17
C PRO A 42 -7.22 11.36 -1.95
N PHE A 43 -7.43 11.91 -0.77
CA PHE A 43 -7.53 11.19 0.50
C PHE A 43 -8.16 12.10 1.56
N PRO A 44 -8.77 11.55 2.62
CA PRO A 44 -9.57 12.33 3.57
C PRO A 44 -8.83 13.46 4.28
N GLN A 45 -7.52 13.32 4.49
CA GLN A 45 -6.67 14.31 5.17
C GLN A 45 -5.91 15.24 4.20
N ALA A 46 -6.33 15.30 2.93
CA ALA A 46 -5.68 16.15 1.94
C ALA A 46 -5.71 17.64 2.34
N THR A 47 -4.59 18.32 2.19
CA THR A 47 -4.47 19.76 2.41
C THR A 47 -3.93 20.42 1.13
N PRO A 48 -4.68 21.27 0.47
CA PRO A 48 -6.05 21.69 0.79
C PRO A 48 -7.06 20.54 0.57
N SER A 49 -8.19 20.57 1.31
CA SER A 49 -9.29 19.62 1.16
C SER A 49 -10.13 19.97 -0.08
N VAL A 50 -9.59 19.68 -1.25
CA VAL A 50 -10.16 20.03 -2.55
C VAL A 50 -10.32 18.78 -3.41
N VAL A 51 -11.48 18.65 -4.01
CA VAL A 51 -11.78 17.59 -4.98
C VAL A 51 -10.94 17.77 -6.24
N LEU A 52 -10.56 16.68 -6.86
CA LEU A 52 -9.86 16.66 -8.15
C LEU A 52 -10.77 16.07 -9.24
N ILE A 53 -10.55 16.51 -10.48
CA ILE A 53 -11.12 15.89 -11.67
C ILE A 53 -9.97 15.36 -12.52
N ASP A 54 -9.96 14.05 -12.73
CA ASP A 54 -8.98 13.37 -13.56
C ASP A 54 -9.42 13.40 -15.03
N PRO A 55 -8.77 14.17 -15.91
CA PRO A 55 -9.15 14.29 -17.31
C PRO A 55 -8.99 12.97 -18.07
N ALA A 56 -8.05 12.11 -17.64
CA ALA A 56 -7.80 10.82 -18.29
C ALA A 56 -8.96 9.84 -18.13
N THR A 57 -9.75 9.98 -17.08
CA THR A 57 -10.88 9.08 -16.78
C THR A 57 -12.25 9.78 -16.91
N CYS A 58 -12.28 11.13 -16.93
CA CYS A 58 -13.50 11.91 -16.99
C CYS A 58 -14.19 11.82 -18.36
N LEU A 59 -15.47 11.44 -18.38
CA LEU A 59 -16.25 11.30 -19.59
C LEU A 59 -16.39 12.62 -20.38
N HIS A 60 -16.42 13.77 -19.69
CA HIS A 60 -16.46 15.09 -20.33
C HIS A 60 -15.24 15.31 -21.21
N PHE A 61 -14.04 15.11 -20.67
CA PHE A 61 -12.79 15.29 -21.42
C PHE A 61 -12.58 14.23 -22.50
N LYS A 62 -13.02 12.98 -22.26
CA LYS A 62 -12.85 11.90 -23.23
C LYS A 62 -13.79 11.99 -24.44
N THR A 63 -15.02 12.39 -24.25
CA THR A 63 -16.06 12.24 -25.29
C THR A 63 -16.87 13.50 -25.56
N GLY A 64 -16.78 14.52 -24.69
CA GLY A 64 -17.62 15.70 -24.74
C GLY A 64 -19.12 15.49 -24.44
N LYS A 65 -19.53 14.22 -24.20
CA LYS A 65 -20.96 13.86 -24.07
C LYS A 65 -21.50 13.86 -22.65
N CYS A 66 -20.69 14.26 -21.65
CA CYS A 66 -21.12 14.32 -20.27
C CYS A 66 -22.00 15.54 -19.99
N LYS A 67 -23.13 15.36 -19.29
CA LYS A 67 -24.03 16.44 -18.86
C LYS A 67 -23.47 17.33 -17.76
N GLN A 68 -22.23 17.08 -17.29
CA GLN A 68 -21.56 17.86 -16.24
C GLN A 68 -22.35 17.96 -14.92
N ALA A 69 -23.02 16.88 -14.51
CA ALA A 69 -23.83 16.87 -13.29
C ALA A 69 -23.04 17.27 -12.03
N CYS A 70 -21.74 16.98 -12.00
CA CYS A 70 -20.83 17.43 -10.93
C CYS A 70 -20.75 18.97 -10.84
N LYS A 71 -20.71 19.68 -11.99
CA LYS A 71 -20.73 21.15 -12.01
C LYS A 71 -22.06 21.69 -11.53
N ALA A 72 -23.16 21.11 -12.01
CA ALA A 72 -24.51 21.52 -11.63
C ALA A 72 -24.82 21.30 -10.13
N ALA A 73 -24.21 20.27 -9.51
CA ALA A 73 -24.36 19.97 -8.08
C ALA A 73 -23.45 20.80 -7.17
N CYS A 74 -22.54 21.61 -7.73
CA CYS A 74 -21.62 22.42 -6.94
C CYS A 74 -22.23 23.78 -6.58
N GLU A 75 -22.83 23.91 -5.40
CA GLU A 75 -23.43 25.18 -4.93
C GLU A 75 -22.41 26.32 -4.80
N ARG A 76 -21.14 26.00 -4.69
CA ARG A 76 -20.04 26.98 -4.60
C ARG A 76 -19.48 27.39 -5.95
N ASP A 77 -20.01 26.86 -7.06
CA ASP A 77 -19.51 27.07 -8.43
C ASP A 77 -17.98 26.93 -8.52
N ALA A 78 -17.44 25.89 -7.86
CA ALA A 78 -16.02 25.66 -7.81
C ALA A 78 -15.49 24.85 -9.00
N ILE A 79 -16.34 24.24 -9.83
CA ILE A 79 -15.89 23.40 -10.95
C ILE A 79 -15.79 24.24 -12.23
N ASP A 80 -14.57 24.29 -12.77
CA ASP A 80 -14.24 24.96 -14.01
C ASP A 80 -13.46 24.01 -14.96
N PHE A 81 -14.12 23.52 -16.00
CA PHE A 81 -13.53 22.64 -16.99
C PHE A 81 -12.59 23.35 -17.98
N ASP A 82 -12.64 24.68 -18.03
CA ASP A 82 -11.80 25.51 -18.91
C ASP A 82 -10.53 25.99 -18.22
N GLN A 83 -10.31 25.62 -16.95
CA GLN A 83 -9.13 25.96 -16.17
C GLN A 83 -7.84 25.53 -16.90
N ARG A 84 -6.85 26.42 -16.90
CA ARG A 84 -5.54 26.23 -17.53
C ARG A 84 -4.45 26.26 -16.45
N ASP A 85 -3.30 25.66 -16.76
CA ASP A 85 -2.12 25.75 -15.93
C ASP A 85 -1.58 27.19 -15.96
N GLU A 86 -1.18 27.69 -14.81
CA GLU A 86 -0.56 28.99 -14.61
C GLU A 86 0.84 28.78 -14.04
N LEU A 87 1.83 29.44 -14.64
CA LEU A 87 3.20 29.46 -14.13
C LEU A 87 3.35 30.66 -13.19
N VAL A 88 3.68 30.39 -11.94
CA VAL A 88 3.89 31.40 -10.90
C VAL A 88 5.35 31.40 -10.49
N GLU A 89 6.00 32.56 -10.51
CA GLU A 89 7.35 32.75 -9.98
C GLU A 89 7.26 33.27 -8.54
N ILE A 90 7.96 32.58 -7.63
CA ILE A 90 7.97 32.92 -6.22
C ILE A 90 9.44 33.08 -5.77
N GLU A 91 9.80 34.26 -5.27
CA GLU A 91 11.09 34.47 -4.64
C GLU A 91 11.11 33.82 -3.23
N VAL A 92 12.06 32.92 -2.98
CA VAL A 92 12.15 32.19 -1.74
C VAL A 92 13.59 32.21 -1.19
N GLY A 93 13.74 32.25 0.13
CA GLY A 93 15.06 32.21 0.78
C GLY A 93 15.69 30.80 0.74
N ALA A 94 14.89 29.74 0.69
CA ALA A 94 15.34 28.36 0.61
C ALA A 94 14.27 27.45 0.00
N ILE A 95 14.70 26.32 -0.55
CA ILE A 95 13.82 25.28 -1.10
C ILE A 95 13.99 24.01 -0.27
N VAL A 96 12.89 23.51 0.31
CA VAL A 96 12.84 22.20 0.99
C VAL A 96 12.31 21.17 0.02
N VAL A 97 13.15 20.20 -0.35
CA VAL A 97 12.76 19.10 -1.25
C VAL A 97 12.16 17.95 -0.43
N ALA A 98 10.87 17.70 -0.61
CA ALA A 98 10.12 16.66 0.08
C ALA A 98 9.21 15.94 -0.93
N THR A 99 9.83 15.33 -1.95
CA THR A 99 9.14 14.75 -3.13
C THR A 99 8.68 13.31 -2.93
N GLY A 100 8.86 12.75 -1.73
CA GLY A 100 8.54 11.36 -1.44
C GLY A 100 9.57 10.39 -2.03
N PHE A 101 9.15 9.15 -2.25
CA PHE A 101 9.99 8.09 -2.82
C PHE A 101 9.16 7.23 -3.80
N GLN A 102 9.85 6.52 -4.66
CA GLN A 102 9.25 5.52 -5.53
C GLN A 102 9.55 4.13 -4.94
N PRO A 103 8.54 3.34 -4.56
CA PRO A 103 8.76 1.99 -4.07
C PRO A 103 9.32 1.10 -5.19
N PHE A 104 10.06 0.08 -4.79
CA PHE A 104 10.52 -0.94 -5.73
C PHE A 104 9.30 -1.70 -6.31
N ASP A 105 9.31 -1.88 -7.62
CA ASP A 105 8.29 -2.65 -8.33
C ASP A 105 8.47 -4.15 -8.04
N ALA A 106 7.57 -4.73 -7.25
CA ALA A 106 7.63 -6.11 -6.81
C ALA A 106 7.38 -7.13 -7.94
N GLU A 107 6.82 -6.74 -9.09
CA GLU A 107 6.66 -7.62 -10.26
C GLU A 107 8.02 -8.01 -10.87
N ARG A 108 9.09 -7.25 -10.58
CA ARG A 108 10.45 -7.54 -11.03
C ARG A 108 11.11 -8.70 -10.30
N VAL A 109 10.49 -9.22 -9.25
CA VAL A 109 10.92 -10.41 -8.49
C VAL A 109 9.80 -11.45 -8.48
N PRO A 110 9.57 -12.11 -9.64
CA PRO A 110 8.42 -12.98 -9.87
C PRO A 110 8.37 -14.19 -8.92
N GLU A 111 9.50 -14.58 -8.34
CA GLU A 111 9.60 -15.65 -7.35
C GLU A 111 8.74 -15.41 -6.10
N TYR A 112 8.33 -14.18 -5.83
CA TYR A 112 7.44 -13.84 -4.71
C TYR A 112 5.97 -13.75 -5.10
N GLY A 113 5.61 -13.91 -6.39
CA GLY A 113 4.24 -14.05 -6.87
C GLY A 113 3.36 -12.81 -6.73
N TYR A 114 3.94 -11.60 -6.60
CA TYR A 114 3.16 -10.36 -6.61
C TYR A 114 2.46 -10.18 -7.97
N GLY A 115 1.17 -9.78 -7.92
CA GLY A 115 0.34 -9.71 -9.13
C GLY A 115 -0.17 -11.09 -9.64
N GLN A 116 0.45 -12.20 -9.21
CA GLN A 116 0.06 -13.56 -9.57
C GLN A 116 -0.86 -14.18 -8.49
N TYR A 117 -0.48 -14.07 -7.22
CA TYR A 117 -1.26 -14.62 -6.12
C TYR A 117 -2.06 -13.51 -5.40
N PRO A 118 -3.39 -13.67 -5.24
CA PRO A 118 -4.23 -12.65 -4.59
C PRO A 118 -3.86 -12.36 -3.14
N GLY A 119 -3.19 -13.30 -2.46
CA GLY A 119 -2.74 -13.17 -1.06
C GLY A 119 -1.38 -12.47 -0.88
N VAL A 120 -0.72 -12.04 -1.99
CA VAL A 120 0.56 -11.32 -1.92
C VAL A 120 0.32 -9.82 -2.05
N TYR A 121 0.86 -9.08 -1.10
CA TYR A 121 0.73 -7.63 -0.97
C TYR A 121 2.10 -6.99 -0.80
N THR A 122 2.25 -5.75 -1.24
CA THR A 122 3.38 -4.90 -0.81
C THR A 122 3.13 -4.36 0.59
N SER A 123 4.19 -3.94 1.27
CA SER A 123 4.10 -3.28 2.59
C SER A 123 3.22 -2.03 2.56
N LEU A 124 3.24 -1.26 1.47
CA LEU A 124 2.43 -0.06 1.30
C LEU A 124 0.94 -0.38 1.12
N GLU A 125 0.59 -1.46 0.43
CA GLU A 125 -0.79 -1.95 0.38
C GLU A 125 -1.28 -2.32 1.79
N VAL A 126 -0.48 -3.06 2.57
CA VAL A 126 -0.86 -3.43 3.94
C VAL A 126 -0.94 -2.18 4.84
N GLU A 127 -0.06 -1.20 4.68
CA GLU A 127 -0.16 0.08 5.40
C GLU A 127 -1.49 0.80 5.09
N ARG A 128 -1.99 0.71 3.86
CA ARG A 128 -3.33 1.25 3.55
C ARG A 128 -4.46 0.43 4.18
N LEU A 129 -4.33 -0.89 4.28
CA LEU A 129 -5.31 -1.73 4.98
C LEU A 129 -5.38 -1.40 6.48
N VAL A 130 -4.23 -1.21 7.15
CA VAL A 130 -4.21 -0.89 8.59
C VAL A 130 -4.66 0.54 8.90
N ASN A 131 -4.79 1.42 7.93
CA ASN A 131 -5.16 2.80 8.16
C ASN A 131 -6.69 2.97 8.24
N ALA A 132 -7.17 3.69 9.27
CA ALA A 132 -8.61 3.94 9.45
C ALA A 132 -9.26 4.68 8.27
N SER A 133 -8.49 5.47 7.50
CA SER A 133 -8.94 6.11 6.26
C SER A 133 -8.60 5.29 5.01
N GLY A 134 -8.17 4.06 5.18
CA GLY A 134 -7.87 3.13 4.10
C GLY A 134 -9.14 2.49 3.51
N PRO A 135 -8.96 1.64 2.49
CA PRO A 135 -10.08 1.07 1.73
C PRO A 135 -10.99 0.16 2.55
N THR A 136 -10.51 -0.37 3.66
CA THR A 136 -11.22 -1.29 4.57
C THR A 136 -11.59 -0.66 5.89
N GLY A 137 -11.38 0.65 6.07
CA GLY A 137 -11.64 1.33 7.34
C GLY A 137 -10.69 0.90 8.48
N GLY A 138 -9.54 0.31 8.15
CA GLY A 138 -8.54 -0.18 9.11
C GLY A 138 -8.67 -1.68 9.44
N GLU A 139 -9.61 -2.38 8.83
CA GLU A 139 -9.72 -3.83 8.95
C GLU A 139 -8.70 -4.52 8.01
N ILE A 140 -7.94 -5.46 8.57
CA ILE A 140 -6.93 -6.19 7.80
C ILE A 140 -7.58 -7.46 7.24
N THR A 141 -7.96 -7.39 5.97
CA THR A 141 -8.59 -8.49 5.27
C THR A 141 -7.88 -8.83 3.96
N LEU A 142 -7.98 -10.07 3.56
CA LEU A 142 -7.60 -10.52 2.22
C LEU A 142 -8.56 -9.95 1.17
N ARG A 143 -8.20 -10.04 -0.11
CA ARG A 143 -9.06 -9.56 -1.22
C ARG A 143 -10.41 -10.29 -1.31
N ASP A 144 -10.55 -11.45 -0.69
CA ASP A 144 -11.80 -12.20 -0.56
C ASP A 144 -12.60 -11.89 0.72
N GLY A 145 -12.14 -10.94 1.52
CA GLY A 145 -12.79 -10.48 2.76
C GLY A 145 -12.45 -11.29 4.01
N ARG A 146 -11.70 -12.38 3.90
CA ARG A 146 -11.28 -13.17 5.08
C ARG A 146 -10.21 -12.43 5.88
N VAL A 147 -10.23 -12.58 7.20
CA VAL A 147 -9.14 -12.15 8.08
C VAL A 147 -8.02 -13.19 8.04
N PRO A 148 -6.76 -12.81 7.76
CA PRO A 148 -5.65 -13.76 7.73
C PRO A 148 -5.36 -14.33 9.14
N LYS A 149 -5.07 -15.64 9.21
CA LYS A 149 -4.66 -16.32 10.44
C LYS A 149 -3.15 -16.51 10.55
N ALA A 150 -2.46 -16.49 9.41
CA ALA A 150 -1.00 -16.57 9.34
C ALA A 150 -0.50 -15.58 8.28
N VAL A 151 0.51 -14.79 8.61
CA VAL A 151 1.08 -13.76 7.73
C VAL A 151 2.60 -13.90 7.67
N GLY A 152 3.13 -13.97 6.45
CA GLY A 152 4.58 -13.95 6.22
C GLY A 152 5.04 -12.58 5.72
N ILE A 153 6.06 -12.02 6.34
CA ILE A 153 6.66 -10.74 5.95
C ILE A 153 8.06 -11.01 5.41
N ILE A 154 8.28 -10.73 4.13
CA ILE A 154 9.56 -10.94 3.46
C ILE A 154 10.30 -9.61 3.38
N HIS A 155 11.44 -9.52 4.08
CA HIS A 155 12.28 -8.34 4.12
C HIS A 155 13.17 -8.21 2.86
N CYS A 156 13.68 -7.00 2.64
CA CYS A 156 14.67 -6.68 1.59
C CYS A 156 14.21 -7.00 0.16
N VAL A 157 12.92 -6.96 -0.14
CA VAL A 157 12.42 -7.17 -1.51
C VAL A 157 12.93 -6.04 -2.41
N GLY A 158 13.66 -6.41 -3.45
CA GLY A 158 14.32 -5.45 -4.34
C GLY A 158 15.59 -4.80 -3.81
N SER A 159 16.03 -5.14 -2.57
CA SER A 159 17.22 -4.59 -1.92
C SER A 159 18.21 -5.70 -1.54
N ARG A 160 19.50 -5.34 -1.38
CA ARG A 160 20.59 -6.24 -1.01
C ARG A 160 20.72 -7.44 -1.96
N ASP A 161 20.48 -7.19 -3.23
CA ASP A 161 20.50 -8.18 -4.29
C ASP A 161 21.24 -7.66 -5.53
N HIS A 162 22.10 -8.49 -6.10
CA HIS A 162 22.85 -8.12 -7.31
C HIS A 162 21.97 -7.99 -8.55
N ALA A 163 20.85 -8.71 -8.61
CA ALA A 163 19.92 -8.66 -9.74
C ALA A 163 19.01 -7.41 -9.72
N THR A 164 18.85 -6.77 -8.55
CA THR A 164 18.02 -5.57 -8.38
C THR A 164 18.84 -4.40 -7.84
N ASN A 165 18.81 -4.15 -6.52
CA ASN A 165 19.57 -3.08 -5.88
C ASN A 165 20.52 -3.67 -4.83
N LYS A 166 21.83 -3.40 -4.98
CA LYS A 166 22.87 -3.92 -4.07
C LYS A 166 22.83 -3.31 -2.68
N TYR A 167 22.28 -2.10 -2.55
CA TYR A 167 22.19 -1.36 -1.30
C TYR A 167 21.04 -1.85 -0.41
N CYS A 168 21.09 -1.48 0.87
CA CYS A 168 19.99 -1.63 1.81
C CYS A 168 19.13 -0.36 1.78
N SER A 169 17.80 -0.49 1.73
CA SER A 169 16.87 0.65 1.80
C SER A 169 16.89 1.38 3.15
N ARG A 170 17.43 0.75 4.20
CA ARG A 170 17.54 1.24 5.60
C ARG A 170 16.21 1.40 6.34
N VAL A 171 15.08 1.26 5.69
CA VAL A 171 13.76 1.52 6.27
C VAL A 171 12.92 0.27 6.48
N CYS A 172 13.13 -0.78 5.65
CA CYS A 172 12.24 -1.93 5.61
C CYS A 172 12.16 -2.70 6.94
N CYS A 173 13.26 -2.87 7.70
CA CYS A 173 13.22 -3.58 8.98
C CYS A 173 12.23 -2.94 9.95
N MET A 174 12.34 -1.63 10.20
CA MET A 174 11.51 -0.94 11.18
C MET A 174 10.04 -0.87 10.79
N TYR A 175 9.72 -0.57 9.54
CA TYR A 175 8.31 -0.55 9.16
C TYR A 175 7.70 -1.96 9.10
N SER A 176 8.49 -2.99 8.77
CA SER A 176 8.03 -4.38 8.82
C SER A 176 7.74 -4.84 10.23
N LEU A 177 8.59 -4.47 11.20
CA LEU A 177 8.32 -4.71 12.63
C LEU A 177 7.02 -4.00 13.07
N LYS A 178 6.83 -2.74 12.68
CA LYS A 178 5.59 -2.01 12.95
C LYS A 178 4.37 -2.72 12.35
N LEU A 179 4.45 -3.15 11.08
CA LEU A 179 3.35 -3.88 10.44
C LEU A 179 3.10 -5.23 11.12
N ALA A 180 4.15 -5.97 11.48
CA ALA A 180 4.04 -7.22 12.23
C ALA A 180 3.24 -7.05 13.52
N HIS A 181 3.59 -6.02 14.31
CA HIS A 181 2.88 -5.66 15.53
C HIS A 181 1.40 -5.34 15.27
N LEU A 182 1.12 -4.42 14.35
CA LEU A 182 -0.25 -3.97 14.05
C LEU A 182 -1.14 -5.10 13.50
N VAL A 183 -0.57 -5.95 12.63
CA VAL A 183 -1.32 -7.08 12.08
C VAL A 183 -1.61 -8.09 13.19
N LYS A 184 -0.62 -8.45 14.01
CA LYS A 184 -0.82 -9.37 15.14
C LYS A 184 -1.84 -8.84 16.15
N GLU A 185 -1.69 -7.58 16.56
CA GLU A 185 -2.60 -6.93 17.52
C GLU A 185 -4.06 -6.94 17.04
N ARG A 186 -4.29 -6.65 15.74
CA ARG A 186 -5.65 -6.49 15.23
C ARG A 186 -6.31 -7.77 14.75
N THR A 187 -5.54 -8.75 14.30
CA THR A 187 -6.08 -10.00 13.72
C THR A 187 -5.87 -11.21 14.61
N GLY A 188 -4.90 -11.17 15.54
CA GLY A 188 -4.45 -12.34 16.29
C GLY A 188 -3.65 -13.34 15.44
N ALA A 189 -3.26 -12.98 14.22
CA ALA A 189 -2.55 -13.86 13.29
C ALA A 189 -1.17 -14.29 13.83
N GLU A 190 -0.74 -15.47 13.42
CA GLU A 190 0.67 -15.88 13.54
C GLU A 190 1.51 -15.11 12.52
N ILE A 191 2.58 -14.45 12.98
CA ILE A 191 3.42 -13.61 12.12
C ILE A 191 4.81 -14.23 11.97
N TYR A 192 5.27 -14.35 10.73
CA TYR A 192 6.57 -14.90 10.36
C TYR A 192 7.37 -13.85 9.58
N ASN A 193 8.47 -13.35 10.17
CA ASN A 193 9.39 -12.42 9.51
C ASN A 193 10.58 -13.19 8.91
N PHE A 194 10.77 -13.07 7.59
CA PHE A 194 11.92 -13.62 6.87
C PHE A 194 12.93 -12.51 6.61
N TYR A 195 14.10 -12.59 7.23
CA TYR A 195 15.08 -11.50 7.23
C TYR A 195 16.53 -12.01 7.04
N ILE A 196 17.37 -11.17 6.46
CA ILE A 196 18.81 -11.46 6.30
C ILE A 196 19.56 -11.03 7.57
N ASP A 197 19.47 -9.74 7.91
CA ASP A 197 19.93 -9.12 9.15
C ASP A 197 18.88 -8.14 9.61
N MET A 198 18.61 -8.10 10.92
CA MET A 198 17.75 -7.08 11.50
C MET A 198 18.55 -5.79 11.69
N ARG A 199 18.04 -4.70 11.15
CA ARG A 199 18.67 -3.38 11.22
C ARG A 199 17.73 -2.40 11.90
N THR A 200 17.99 -2.16 13.18
CA THR A 200 17.20 -1.30 14.07
C THR A 200 18.04 -0.13 14.60
N PRO A 201 18.63 0.73 13.72
CA PRO A 201 19.64 1.71 14.12
C PRO A 201 19.01 3.00 14.67
N GLY A 202 18.21 2.91 15.69
CA GLY A 202 17.59 4.07 16.31
C GLY A 202 17.35 3.87 17.79
N LYS A 203 17.22 4.96 18.54
CA LYS A 203 16.91 4.90 19.98
C LYS A 203 15.54 4.25 20.18
N GLY A 204 15.48 3.19 21.00
CA GLY A 204 14.26 2.45 21.29
C GLY A 204 13.85 1.44 20.21
N TYR A 205 14.62 1.27 19.13
CA TYR A 205 14.24 0.38 18.03
C TYR A 205 14.61 -1.08 18.31
N GLU A 206 15.71 -1.32 19.01
CA GLU A 206 16.09 -2.66 19.47
C GLU A 206 15.09 -3.16 20.50
N GLU A 207 14.70 -2.32 21.44
CA GLU A 207 13.69 -2.64 22.46
C GLU A 207 12.32 -2.93 21.83
N PHE A 208 12.01 -2.31 20.70
CA PHE A 208 10.80 -2.63 19.95
C PHE A 208 10.89 -4.00 19.26
N TYR A 209 12.06 -4.37 18.75
CA TYR A 209 12.30 -5.72 18.22
C TYR A 209 12.17 -6.77 19.31
N ASP A 210 12.77 -6.57 20.48
CA ASP A 210 12.68 -7.48 21.63
C ASP A 210 11.23 -7.66 22.08
N LYS A 211 10.46 -6.57 22.14
CA LYS A 211 9.02 -6.61 22.42
C LYS A 211 8.27 -7.54 21.47
N LEU A 212 8.58 -7.52 20.18
CA LEU A 212 7.92 -8.39 19.20
C LEU A 212 8.28 -9.86 19.37
N LEU A 213 9.49 -10.17 19.83
CA LEU A 213 9.86 -11.53 20.25
C LEU A 213 9.01 -11.99 21.44
N GLU A 214 8.82 -11.13 22.45
CA GLU A 214 7.94 -11.40 23.60
C GLU A 214 6.47 -11.56 23.21
N GLU A 215 6.00 -10.81 22.21
CA GLU A 215 4.66 -10.94 21.62
C GLU A 215 4.48 -12.24 20.80
N GLY A 216 5.53 -13.04 20.64
CA GLY A 216 5.50 -14.32 19.91
C GLY A 216 5.48 -14.15 18.40
N VAL A 217 6.09 -13.10 17.87
CA VAL A 217 6.38 -12.98 16.44
C VAL A 217 7.56 -13.87 16.08
N HIS A 218 7.41 -14.69 15.05
CA HIS A 218 8.45 -15.61 14.61
C HIS A 218 9.45 -14.91 13.68
N PHE A 219 10.73 -15.08 13.96
CA PHE A 219 11.83 -14.52 13.17
C PHE A 219 12.65 -15.63 12.54
N ILE A 220 12.60 -15.76 11.21
CA ILE A 220 13.31 -16.77 10.43
C ILE A 220 14.48 -16.07 9.73
N ARG A 221 15.70 -16.37 10.18
CA ARG A 221 16.89 -15.78 9.60
C ARG A 221 17.26 -16.49 8.31
N GLY A 222 16.80 -15.92 7.20
CA GLY A 222 17.05 -16.42 5.86
C GLY A 222 16.30 -15.58 4.83
N ARG A 223 16.86 -15.51 3.64
CA ARG A 223 16.15 -14.92 2.50
C ARG A 223 15.12 -15.93 2.01
N ALA A 224 13.86 -15.50 1.86
CA ALA A 224 12.86 -16.32 1.21
C ALA A 224 13.30 -16.64 -0.23
N ALA A 225 13.22 -17.90 -0.61
CA ALA A 225 13.58 -18.37 -1.95
C ALA A 225 12.41 -18.18 -2.92
N GLU A 226 11.19 -18.46 -2.44
CA GLU A 226 9.98 -18.34 -3.25
C GLU A 226 8.72 -18.28 -2.40
N VAL A 227 7.64 -17.80 -3.01
CA VAL A 227 6.26 -17.95 -2.57
C VAL A 227 5.54 -18.80 -3.61
N THR A 228 4.84 -19.84 -3.17
CA THR A 228 4.14 -20.77 -4.06
C THR A 228 2.79 -21.18 -3.47
N ASP A 229 1.86 -21.56 -4.33
CA ASP A 229 0.61 -22.22 -3.96
C ASP A 229 0.69 -23.75 -4.10
N TRP A 230 1.86 -24.27 -4.48
CA TRP A 230 2.09 -25.72 -4.55
C TRP A 230 2.24 -26.30 -3.14
N THR A 231 1.33 -27.18 -2.80
CA THR A 231 1.22 -27.83 -1.48
C THR A 231 1.87 -29.20 -1.47
N MET A 232 2.54 -29.54 -0.37
CA MET A 232 3.15 -30.85 -0.12
C MET A 232 2.52 -31.58 1.05
N THR A 233 1.85 -30.84 1.95
CA THR A 233 1.26 -31.36 3.17
C THR A 233 -0.19 -30.85 3.32
N PRO A 234 -1.07 -31.56 4.06
CA PRO A 234 -2.46 -31.14 4.23
C PRO A 234 -2.64 -29.78 4.91
N ASP A 235 -1.73 -29.34 5.74
CA ASP A 235 -1.77 -28.03 6.41
C ASP A 235 -1.41 -26.86 5.49
N GLU A 236 -0.84 -27.15 4.32
CA GLU A 236 -0.56 -26.17 3.27
C GLU A 236 -1.78 -25.94 2.35
N GLU A 237 -2.80 -26.82 2.37
CA GLU A 237 -3.95 -26.71 1.47
C GLU A 237 -4.68 -25.37 1.58
N GLY A 238 -4.88 -24.71 0.43
CA GLY A 238 -5.57 -23.42 0.33
C GLY A 238 -4.78 -22.23 0.85
N LYS A 239 -3.48 -22.41 1.11
CA LYS A 239 -2.56 -21.37 1.58
C LYS A 239 -1.45 -21.08 0.57
N LEU A 240 -0.78 -19.96 0.76
CA LEU A 240 0.51 -19.70 0.15
C LEU A 240 1.60 -20.29 1.05
N VAL A 241 2.66 -20.79 0.44
CA VAL A 241 3.79 -21.38 1.16
C VAL A 241 5.05 -20.55 0.88
N ILE A 242 5.67 -20.03 1.93
CA ILE A 242 6.96 -19.36 1.84
C ILE A 242 8.05 -20.39 2.11
N ARG A 243 8.95 -20.58 1.13
CA ARG A 243 10.11 -21.44 1.28
C ARG A 243 11.34 -20.62 1.58
N ALA A 244 12.04 -20.95 2.66
CA ALA A 244 13.29 -20.28 3.06
C ALA A 244 14.21 -21.24 3.78
N GLU A 245 15.53 -21.05 3.65
CA GLU A 245 16.49 -21.66 4.55
C GLU A 245 16.52 -20.85 5.86
N ASP A 246 16.28 -21.51 6.99
CA ASP A 246 16.52 -20.93 8.30
C ASP A 246 17.99 -21.17 8.68
N THR A 247 18.81 -20.14 8.51
CA THR A 247 20.27 -20.25 8.69
C THR A 247 20.70 -20.42 10.14
N LEU A 248 19.81 -20.22 11.11
CA LEU A 248 20.11 -20.47 12.53
C LEU A 248 20.06 -21.96 12.88
N ILE A 249 19.23 -22.72 12.18
CA ILE A 249 19.09 -24.16 12.40
C ILE A 249 19.62 -25.00 11.22
N GLY A 250 20.05 -24.37 10.12
CA GLY A 250 20.60 -25.05 8.94
C GLY A 250 19.59 -25.92 8.20
N ALA A 251 18.30 -25.54 8.18
CA ALA A 251 17.23 -26.33 7.57
C ALA A 251 16.34 -25.48 6.66
N VAL A 252 15.89 -26.08 5.55
CA VAL A 252 14.87 -25.49 4.70
C VAL A 252 13.51 -25.63 5.37
N ARG A 253 12.80 -24.51 5.47
CA ARG A 253 11.46 -24.45 6.04
C ARG A 253 10.45 -24.12 4.95
N ARG A 254 9.26 -24.67 5.09
CA ARG A 254 8.06 -24.35 4.34
C ARG A 254 7.02 -23.84 5.34
N ILE A 255 6.63 -22.58 5.20
CA ILE A 255 5.71 -21.92 6.14
C ILE A 255 4.43 -21.59 5.40
N PRO A 256 3.31 -22.26 5.72
CA PRO A 256 2.01 -21.96 5.13
C PRO A 256 1.41 -20.68 5.76
N VAL A 257 0.98 -19.75 4.90
CA VAL A 257 0.42 -18.45 5.31
C VAL A 257 -0.80 -18.10 4.47
N ASP A 258 -1.69 -17.26 5.01
CA ASP A 258 -2.85 -16.74 4.28
C ASP A 258 -2.49 -15.46 3.50
N MET A 259 -1.55 -14.67 4.04
CA MET A 259 -1.08 -13.41 3.48
C MET A 259 0.44 -13.36 3.43
N VAL A 260 0.97 -12.84 2.35
CA VAL A 260 2.40 -12.50 2.21
C VAL A 260 2.55 -11.00 2.04
N VAL A 261 3.44 -10.40 2.82
CA VAL A 261 3.78 -8.97 2.76
C VAL A 261 5.19 -8.81 2.26
N LEU A 262 5.35 -8.16 1.12
CA LEU A 262 6.64 -7.87 0.52
C LEU A 262 7.16 -6.52 1.01
N SER A 263 8.22 -6.54 1.79
CA SER A 263 8.86 -5.32 2.30
C SER A 263 9.76 -4.71 1.23
N VAL A 264 9.15 -3.96 0.33
CA VAL A 264 9.80 -3.22 -0.75
C VAL A 264 10.56 -2.01 -0.20
N GLY A 265 11.74 -1.71 -0.79
CA GLY A 265 12.61 -0.63 -0.35
C GLY A 265 12.58 0.57 -1.27
#